data_4c35f839bc8653a8b8156ccd9b6578f4
#
_entry.id   4c35f839bc8653a8b8156ccd9b6578f4
#
_cell.length_a   1.000
_cell.length_b   1.000
_cell.length_c   1.000
_cell.angle_alpha   90.00
_cell.angle_beta   90.00
_cell.angle_gamma   90.00
#
_symmetry.space_group_name_H-M   'P 1'
#
loop_
_entity.id
_entity.type
_entity.pdbx_description
1 polymer ?
#
loop_
_entity_poly.entity_id
_entity_poly.type
_entity_poly.pdbx_seq_one_letter_code
_entity_poly.pdbx_strand_id
1 'polypeptide(L)'
;MNHIKAFFIMALVILYPSLVMSADTNTVSSTVVTDKTPPTANAPSVVINNNDVCKSAASAAIQTQILGFASGVTITDENCERLKLSRSLYGMGMKVAAVSALCQDARVFDAMWMAGTPCPYKGKIGDEAKTAWEENLDDVPSDSRVFKKKPLK
;
A
#
# COMPACT_ATOMS: atom_id res chain seq x y z
N MET A 1 26.83 -22.16 24.90
CA MET A 1 25.45 -22.01 25.35
C MET A 1 25.23 -20.78 26.25
N ASN A 2 26.25 -20.26 26.93
CA ASN A 2 26.10 -19.10 27.84
C ASN A 2 26.14 -17.72 27.13
N HIS A 3 26.80 -17.60 26.00
CA HIS A 3 26.90 -16.32 25.26
C HIS A 3 25.58 -15.95 24.57
N ILE A 4 24.77 -16.93 24.13
CA ILE A 4 23.47 -16.69 23.49
C ILE A 4 22.45 -16.16 24.53
N LYS A 5 22.49 -16.69 25.75
CA LYS A 5 21.63 -16.19 26.86
C LYS A 5 21.97 -14.76 27.27
N ALA A 6 23.26 -14.39 27.27
CA ALA A 6 23.71 -13.03 27.58
C ALA A 6 23.25 -12.04 26.50
N PHE A 7 23.27 -12.43 25.23
CA PHE A 7 22.79 -11.61 24.12
C PHE A 7 21.28 -11.37 24.18
N PHE A 8 20.51 -12.40 24.56
CA PHE A 8 19.05 -12.25 24.71
C PHE A 8 18.67 -11.37 25.91
N ILE A 9 19.41 -11.42 27.01
CA ILE A 9 19.15 -10.57 28.18
C ILE A 9 19.50 -9.11 27.84
N MET A 10 20.58 -8.87 27.11
CA MET A 10 20.98 -7.52 26.69
C MET A 10 19.99 -6.91 25.68
N ALA A 11 19.44 -7.72 24.77
CA ALA A 11 18.41 -7.29 23.85
C ALA A 11 17.07 -6.97 24.55
N LEU A 12 16.75 -7.70 25.62
CA LEU A 12 15.51 -7.49 26.38
C LEU A 12 15.53 -6.18 27.19
N VAL A 13 16.70 -5.77 27.67
CA VAL A 13 16.87 -4.50 28.44
C VAL A 13 16.71 -3.27 27.54
N ILE A 14 17.03 -3.41 26.23
CA ILE A 14 16.88 -2.31 25.26
C ILE A 14 15.42 -2.12 24.83
N LEU A 15 14.56 -3.14 25.00
CA LEU A 15 13.15 -3.11 24.58
C LEU A 15 12.16 -2.58 25.63
N TYR A 16 12.63 -2.24 26.85
CA TYR A 16 11.75 -1.60 27.85
C TYR A 16 11.80 -0.08 27.65
N PRO A 17 10.76 0.55 27.06
CA PRO A 17 10.65 1.99 27.12
C PRO A 17 10.35 2.36 28.56
N SER A 18 11.30 3.02 29.23
CA SER A 18 11.04 3.70 30.49
C SER A 18 9.95 4.75 30.24
N LEU A 19 8.77 4.52 30.81
CA LEU A 19 7.70 5.51 30.93
C LEU A 19 8.24 6.68 31.78
N VAL A 20 8.82 7.68 31.14
CA VAL A 20 9.12 8.95 31.75
C VAL A 20 7.81 9.72 31.86
N MET A 21 7.19 9.67 33.02
CA MET A 21 6.13 10.60 33.39
C MET A 21 6.72 12.01 33.44
N SER A 22 6.33 12.84 32.49
CA SER A 22 6.61 14.27 32.50
C SER A 22 5.75 14.91 33.59
N ALA A 23 6.37 15.29 34.69
CA ALA A 23 5.74 16.13 35.71
C ALA A 23 5.85 17.58 35.25
N ASP A 24 4.72 18.20 34.96
CA ASP A 24 4.58 19.65 34.74
C ASP A 24 4.87 20.39 36.05
N THR A 25 6.09 20.89 36.20
CA THR A 25 6.41 21.89 37.23
C THR A 25 6.58 23.23 36.53
N ASN A 26 5.56 24.07 36.66
CA ASN A 26 5.56 25.45 36.21
C ASN A 26 6.42 26.29 37.16
N THR A 27 7.72 26.34 36.93
CA THR A 27 8.64 27.25 37.58
C THR A 27 9.18 28.24 36.56
N VAL A 28 8.65 29.46 36.58
CA VAL A 28 9.20 30.60 35.87
C VAL A 28 10.52 30.98 36.53
N SER A 29 11.63 30.46 36.02
CA SER A 29 12.96 30.95 36.35
C SER A 29 13.56 31.53 35.08
N SER A 30 13.73 32.87 35.06
CA SER A 30 14.41 33.55 33.98
C SER A 30 15.91 33.29 34.05
N THR A 31 16.34 32.24 33.44
CA THR A 31 17.74 31.98 33.09
C THR A 31 17.89 32.13 31.60
N VAL A 32 18.89 32.89 31.18
CA VAL A 32 19.30 33.01 29.78
C VAL A 32 19.58 31.62 29.24
N VAL A 33 18.57 31.09 28.54
CA VAL A 33 18.72 29.80 27.87
C VAL A 33 19.48 30.08 26.58
N THR A 34 20.72 29.67 26.54
CA THR A 34 21.38 29.43 25.27
C THR A 34 20.54 28.41 24.52
N ASP A 35 19.86 28.88 23.49
CA ASP A 35 18.98 28.10 22.62
C ASP A 35 19.77 26.96 21.93
N LYS A 36 19.99 25.87 22.66
CA LYS A 36 20.23 24.58 22.06
C LYS A 36 18.86 23.90 21.88
N THR A 37 18.09 24.42 20.92
CA THR A 37 16.95 23.68 20.44
C THR A 37 17.44 22.31 19.96
N PRO A 38 16.99 21.21 20.54
CA PRO A 38 17.35 19.88 20.03
C PRO A 38 16.92 19.79 18.58
N PRO A 39 17.69 19.15 17.69
CA PRO A 39 17.33 19.00 16.29
C PRO A 39 15.99 18.30 16.21
N THR A 40 14.97 19.02 15.73
CA THR A 40 13.63 18.47 15.51
C THR A 40 13.62 17.73 14.19
N ALA A 41 13.49 16.39 14.22
CA ALA A 41 13.21 15.63 13.02
C ALA A 41 11.71 15.80 12.68
N ASN A 42 11.43 16.60 11.66
CA ASN A 42 10.09 16.75 11.13
C ASN A 42 9.90 15.75 9.98
N ALA A 43 9.00 14.79 10.15
CA ALA A 43 8.61 13.93 9.03
C ALA A 43 7.68 14.73 8.13
N PRO A 44 8.06 15.02 6.87
CA PRO A 44 7.17 15.74 5.96
C PRO A 44 5.92 14.90 5.72
N SER A 45 4.77 15.39 6.18
CA SER A 45 3.48 14.84 5.76
C SER A 45 3.24 15.32 4.32
N VAL A 46 3.57 14.49 3.36
CA VAL A 46 3.20 14.75 1.97
C VAL A 46 1.72 14.44 1.81
N VAL A 47 0.88 15.45 2.02
CA VAL A 47 -0.53 15.37 1.66
C VAL A 47 -0.61 15.54 0.15
N ILE A 48 -0.65 14.42 -0.57
CA ILE A 48 -0.87 14.43 -2.01
C ILE A 48 -2.36 14.64 -2.25
N ASN A 49 -2.80 15.91 -2.31
CA ASN A 49 -4.18 16.29 -2.60
C ASN A 49 -4.53 16.31 -4.09
N ASN A 50 -3.73 15.67 -4.94
CA ASN A 50 -4.02 15.55 -6.35
C ASN A 50 -4.84 14.29 -6.61
N ASN A 51 -6.09 14.48 -7.06
CA ASN A 51 -6.96 13.39 -7.53
C ASN A 51 -6.34 12.55 -8.67
N ASP A 52 -5.20 12.99 -9.20
CA ASP A 52 -4.49 12.32 -10.29
C ASP A 52 -3.27 11.49 -9.86
N VAL A 53 -2.87 11.54 -8.61
CA VAL A 53 -1.71 10.79 -8.13
C VAL A 53 -2.17 9.60 -7.29
N CYS A 54 -2.09 8.39 -7.86
CA CYS A 54 -2.40 7.14 -7.16
C CYS A 54 -1.26 6.71 -6.23
N LYS A 55 -0.78 7.64 -5.40
CA LYS A 55 0.31 7.40 -4.46
C LYS A 55 -0.07 7.85 -3.06
N SER A 56 0.20 7.02 -2.08
CA SER A 56 0.13 7.36 -0.67
C SER A 56 1.53 7.49 -0.09
N ALA A 57 1.74 8.50 0.76
CA ALA A 57 3.00 8.69 1.45
C ALA A 57 2.88 8.20 2.90
N ALA A 58 3.82 7.37 3.30
CA ALA A 58 4.01 6.99 4.70
C ALA A 58 5.33 7.58 5.18
N SER A 59 5.31 8.36 6.26
CA SER A 59 6.50 8.96 6.85
C SER A 59 6.61 8.57 8.32
N ALA A 60 7.85 8.33 8.75
CA ALA A 60 8.18 8.08 10.15
C ALA A 60 9.36 8.96 10.57
N ALA A 61 9.28 9.54 11.76
CA ALA A 61 10.36 10.32 12.35
C ALA A 61 10.67 9.80 13.74
N ILE A 62 11.96 9.65 14.03
CA ILE A 62 12.48 9.28 15.34
C ILE A 62 13.35 10.42 15.82
N GLN A 63 13.08 10.93 17.01
CA GLN A 63 13.87 11.98 17.65
C GLN A 63 14.57 11.44 18.88
N THR A 64 15.85 11.69 18.95
CA THR A 64 16.67 11.48 20.15
C THR A 64 17.26 12.82 20.58
N GLN A 65 17.79 12.92 21.79
CA GLN A 65 18.38 14.17 22.30
C GLN A 65 19.58 14.69 21.47
N ILE A 66 20.19 13.83 20.67
CA ILE A 66 21.42 14.14 19.93
C ILE A 66 21.20 14.07 18.41
N LEU A 67 20.27 13.22 17.94
CA LEU A 67 20.08 12.94 16.52
C LEU A 67 18.60 12.79 16.19
N GLY A 68 18.16 13.47 15.13
CA GLY A 68 16.84 13.31 14.53
C GLY A 68 16.97 12.59 13.18
N PHE A 69 16.19 11.55 12.96
CA PHE A 69 16.10 10.83 11.68
C PHE A 69 14.67 10.80 11.19
N ALA A 70 14.46 11.21 9.95
CA ALA A 70 13.17 11.14 9.28
C ALA A 70 13.29 10.30 8.00
N SER A 71 12.37 9.38 7.80
CA SER A 71 12.28 8.54 6.60
C SER A 71 10.86 8.62 6.02
N GLY A 72 10.76 8.68 4.70
CA GLY A 72 9.48 8.70 3.99
C GLY A 72 9.50 7.72 2.82
N VAL A 73 8.41 6.97 2.64
CA VAL A 73 8.20 6.03 1.54
C VAL A 73 6.90 6.37 0.84
N THR A 74 6.92 6.37 -0.49
CA THR A 74 5.72 6.49 -1.31
C THR A 74 5.28 5.12 -1.79
N ILE A 75 4.01 4.79 -1.56
CA ILE A 75 3.39 3.53 -2.00
C ILE A 75 2.42 3.86 -3.13
N THR A 76 2.55 3.17 -4.25
CA THR A 76 1.65 3.31 -5.39
C THR A 76 0.43 2.39 -5.19
N ASP A 77 -0.77 2.94 -5.39
CA ASP A 77 -2.01 2.17 -5.38
C ASP A 77 -2.33 1.69 -6.80
N GLU A 78 -2.06 0.42 -7.08
CA GLU A 78 -2.30 -0.21 -8.39
C GLU A 78 -3.78 -0.19 -8.79
N ASN A 79 -4.71 -0.29 -7.84
CA ASN A 79 -6.14 -0.22 -8.13
C ASN A 79 -6.54 1.18 -8.60
N CYS A 80 -6.01 2.20 -7.95
CA CYS A 80 -6.22 3.57 -8.36
C CYS A 80 -5.66 3.82 -9.78
N GLU A 81 -4.46 3.34 -10.09
CA GLU A 81 -3.87 3.47 -11.43
C GLU A 81 -4.72 2.76 -12.49
N ARG A 82 -5.15 1.52 -12.22
CA ARG A 82 -6.00 0.73 -13.12
C ARG A 82 -7.33 1.44 -13.41
N LEU A 83 -7.99 1.99 -12.38
CA LEU A 83 -9.22 2.75 -12.55
C LEU A 83 -9.02 4.00 -13.42
N LYS A 84 -7.91 4.70 -13.26
CA LYS A 84 -7.58 5.88 -14.08
C LYS A 84 -7.27 5.51 -15.52
N LEU A 85 -6.46 4.47 -15.74
CA LEU A 85 -6.19 3.95 -17.08
C LEU A 85 -7.49 3.55 -17.78
N SER A 86 -8.38 2.84 -17.10
CA SER A 86 -9.68 2.46 -17.64
C SER A 86 -10.53 3.68 -18.01
N ARG A 87 -10.60 4.70 -17.16
CA ARG A 87 -11.32 5.95 -17.46
C ARG A 87 -10.72 6.68 -18.65
N SER A 88 -9.40 6.73 -18.75
CA SER A 88 -8.71 7.35 -19.89
C SER A 88 -9.02 6.61 -21.19
N LEU A 89 -8.94 5.28 -21.20
CA LEU A 89 -9.29 4.46 -22.37
C LEU A 89 -10.76 4.65 -22.76
N TYR A 90 -11.66 4.70 -21.80
CA TYR A 90 -13.07 4.95 -22.04
C TYR A 90 -13.32 6.32 -22.66
N GLY A 91 -12.64 7.37 -22.14
CA GLY A 91 -12.69 8.73 -22.68
C GLY A 91 -12.18 8.87 -24.10
N MET A 92 -11.20 8.04 -24.49
CA MET A 92 -10.71 7.94 -25.87
C MET A 92 -11.63 7.11 -26.78
N GLY A 93 -12.74 6.60 -26.28
CA GLY A 93 -13.70 5.77 -27.04
C GLY A 93 -13.35 4.28 -27.10
N MET A 94 -12.23 3.86 -26.50
CA MET A 94 -11.78 2.46 -26.48
C MET A 94 -12.49 1.67 -25.37
N LYS A 95 -13.81 1.51 -25.46
CA LYS A 95 -14.65 0.93 -24.39
C LYS A 95 -14.24 -0.50 -24.04
N VAL A 96 -13.97 -1.34 -25.04
CA VAL A 96 -13.56 -2.74 -24.83
C VAL A 96 -12.23 -2.81 -24.10
N ALA A 97 -11.25 -1.98 -24.51
CA ALA A 97 -9.95 -1.92 -23.85
C ALA A 97 -10.07 -1.43 -22.39
N ALA A 98 -10.97 -0.46 -22.14
CA ALA A 98 -11.25 0.02 -20.78
C ALA A 98 -11.77 -1.11 -19.87
N VAL A 99 -12.70 -1.93 -20.36
CA VAL A 99 -13.22 -3.10 -19.64
C VAL A 99 -12.11 -4.14 -19.45
N SER A 100 -11.30 -4.41 -20.47
CA SER A 100 -10.18 -5.36 -20.39
C SER A 100 -9.15 -4.94 -19.34
N ALA A 101 -8.88 -3.64 -19.19
CA ALA A 101 -7.99 -3.13 -18.15
C ALA A 101 -8.54 -3.38 -16.74
N LEU A 102 -9.85 -3.24 -16.53
CA LEU A 102 -10.51 -3.56 -15.26
C LEU A 102 -10.53 -5.07 -14.97
N CYS A 103 -10.68 -5.88 -16.00
CA CYS A 103 -10.74 -7.33 -15.90
C CYS A 103 -9.42 -8.00 -15.45
N GLN A 104 -8.33 -7.23 -15.36
CA GLN A 104 -7.09 -7.70 -14.73
C GLN A 104 -7.23 -7.86 -13.20
N ASP A 105 -8.25 -7.23 -12.60
CA ASP A 105 -8.60 -7.46 -11.20
C ASP A 105 -9.55 -8.66 -11.10
N ALA A 106 -9.18 -9.66 -10.31
CA ALA A 106 -9.96 -10.88 -10.12
C ALA A 106 -11.40 -10.62 -9.65
N ARG A 107 -11.60 -9.57 -8.84
CA ARG A 107 -12.93 -9.19 -8.33
C ARG A 107 -13.83 -8.69 -9.45
N VAL A 108 -13.27 -7.90 -10.38
CA VAL A 108 -14.02 -7.40 -11.55
C VAL A 108 -14.27 -8.53 -12.52
N PHE A 109 -13.27 -9.39 -12.75
CA PHE A 109 -13.40 -10.57 -13.60
C PHE A 109 -14.52 -11.48 -13.12
N ASP A 110 -14.55 -11.82 -11.82
CA ASP A 110 -15.59 -12.66 -11.22
C ASP A 110 -16.98 -12.00 -11.30
N ALA A 111 -17.05 -10.68 -11.04
CA ALA A 111 -18.31 -9.95 -11.12
C ALA A 111 -18.89 -9.94 -12.55
N MET A 112 -18.03 -9.71 -13.55
CA MET A 112 -18.41 -9.73 -14.96
C MET A 112 -18.87 -11.12 -15.38
N TRP A 113 -18.18 -12.16 -14.92
CA TRP A 113 -18.56 -13.55 -15.18
C TRP A 113 -19.93 -13.89 -14.59
N MET A 114 -20.15 -13.55 -13.32
CA MET A 114 -21.44 -13.77 -12.64
C MET A 114 -22.59 -12.96 -13.24
N ALA A 115 -22.30 -11.80 -13.82
CA ALA A 115 -23.28 -10.97 -14.52
C ALA A 115 -23.66 -11.51 -15.90
N GLY A 116 -22.99 -12.56 -16.39
CA GLY A 116 -23.20 -13.10 -17.73
C GLY A 116 -22.59 -12.23 -18.85
N THR A 117 -21.74 -11.28 -18.51
CA THR A 117 -21.00 -10.43 -19.44
C THR A 117 -19.51 -10.68 -19.28
N PRO A 118 -18.96 -11.76 -19.81
CA PRO A 118 -17.57 -12.15 -19.59
C PRO A 118 -16.59 -11.10 -20.10
N CYS A 119 -15.45 -11.04 -19.44
CA CYS A 119 -14.36 -10.14 -19.83
C CYS A 119 -13.88 -10.43 -21.26
N PRO A 120 -13.53 -9.41 -22.04
CA PRO A 120 -12.96 -9.59 -23.38
C PRO A 120 -11.68 -10.45 -23.31
N TYR A 121 -11.49 -11.32 -24.29
CA TYR A 121 -10.34 -12.21 -24.36
C TYR A 121 -9.77 -12.28 -25.80
N LYS A 122 -8.53 -11.82 -25.99
CA LYS A 122 -7.82 -11.87 -27.29
C LYS A 122 -8.67 -11.42 -28.47
N GLY A 123 -9.41 -10.32 -28.31
CA GLY A 123 -10.28 -9.75 -29.35
C GLY A 123 -11.71 -10.35 -29.42
N LYS A 124 -11.98 -11.39 -28.64
CA LYS A 124 -13.32 -11.98 -28.51
C LYS A 124 -14.11 -11.26 -27.41
N ILE A 125 -15.43 -11.14 -27.61
CA ILE A 125 -16.38 -10.53 -26.66
C ILE A 125 -17.65 -11.40 -26.54
N GLY A 126 -18.39 -11.26 -25.44
CA GLY A 126 -19.63 -12.00 -25.21
C GLY A 126 -19.38 -13.52 -25.08
N ASP A 127 -20.24 -14.33 -25.69
CA ASP A 127 -20.20 -15.80 -25.59
C ASP A 127 -18.91 -16.42 -26.15
N GLU A 128 -18.32 -15.80 -27.18
CA GLU A 128 -17.04 -16.27 -27.72
C GLU A 128 -15.90 -16.05 -26.71
N ALA A 129 -15.94 -14.96 -25.97
CA ALA A 129 -14.97 -14.72 -24.90
C ALA A 129 -15.17 -15.71 -23.74
N LYS A 130 -16.43 -16.05 -23.44
CA LYS A 130 -16.76 -17.02 -22.39
C LYS A 130 -16.14 -18.38 -22.68
N THR A 131 -16.39 -18.92 -23.87
CA THR A 131 -15.79 -20.21 -24.32
C THR A 131 -14.27 -20.15 -24.33
N ALA A 132 -13.70 -19.04 -24.78
CA ALA A 132 -12.25 -18.88 -24.82
C ALA A 132 -11.60 -18.83 -23.42
N TRP A 133 -12.28 -18.26 -22.41
CA TRP A 133 -11.82 -18.29 -21.02
C TRP A 133 -11.94 -19.70 -20.41
N GLU A 134 -13.00 -20.45 -20.74
CA GLU A 134 -13.17 -21.84 -20.28
C GLU A 134 -12.09 -22.78 -20.85
N GLU A 135 -11.65 -22.52 -22.08
CA GLU A 135 -10.57 -23.27 -22.73
C GLU A 135 -9.16 -22.89 -22.23
N ASN A 136 -9.00 -21.67 -21.72
CA ASN A 136 -7.69 -21.14 -21.33
C ASN A 136 -7.67 -20.71 -19.84
N LEU A 137 -7.90 -21.66 -18.95
CA LEU A 137 -7.94 -21.44 -17.51
C LEU A 137 -6.63 -20.92 -16.92
N ASP A 138 -5.51 -21.06 -17.63
CA ASP A 138 -4.21 -20.56 -17.18
C ASP A 138 -4.07 -19.06 -17.27
N ASP A 139 -4.83 -18.41 -18.17
CA ASP A 139 -4.86 -16.96 -18.35
C ASP A 139 -5.83 -16.26 -17.37
N VAL A 140 -6.66 -17.02 -16.64
CA VAL A 140 -7.58 -16.49 -15.64
C VAL A 140 -6.81 -15.89 -14.46
N PRO A 141 -7.22 -14.70 -13.93
CA PRO A 141 -6.58 -14.12 -12.76
C PRO A 141 -6.47 -15.11 -11.59
N SER A 142 -5.29 -15.19 -10.98
CA SER A 142 -4.97 -16.19 -9.94
C SER A 142 -5.90 -16.16 -8.73
N ASP A 143 -6.43 -14.98 -8.42
CA ASP A 143 -7.28 -14.75 -7.25
C ASP A 143 -8.78 -14.86 -7.56
N SER A 144 -9.15 -15.32 -8.78
CA SER A 144 -10.53 -15.57 -9.16
C SER A 144 -11.15 -16.63 -8.26
N ARG A 145 -12.37 -16.36 -7.76
CA ARG A 145 -13.15 -17.29 -6.93
C ARG A 145 -14.04 -18.19 -7.77
N VAL A 146 -14.38 -17.75 -8.96
CA VAL A 146 -15.25 -18.50 -9.91
C VAL A 146 -14.46 -19.66 -10.51
N PHE A 147 -13.20 -19.39 -10.89
CA PHE A 147 -12.29 -20.38 -11.42
C PHE A 147 -11.20 -20.72 -10.40
N LYS A 148 -11.56 -21.35 -9.28
CA LYS A 148 -10.56 -21.79 -8.30
C LYS A 148 -9.57 -22.75 -8.96
N LYS A 149 -8.37 -22.27 -9.26
CA LYS A 149 -7.25 -23.14 -9.59
C LYS A 149 -7.06 -24.12 -8.43
N LYS A 150 -7.20 -25.44 -8.73
CA LYS A 150 -6.89 -26.51 -7.78
C LYS A 150 -5.42 -26.33 -7.38
N PRO A 151 -5.07 -26.25 -6.07
CA PRO A 151 -3.67 -26.10 -5.69
C PRO A 151 -2.86 -27.25 -6.31
N LEU A 152 -1.82 -26.89 -7.04
CA LEU A 152 -0.81 -27.83 -7.50
C LEU A 152 -0.24 -28.55 -6.26
N LYS A 153 -0.47 -29.88 -6.20
CA LYS A 153 0.11 -30.75 -5.19
C LYS A 153 1.59 -30.97 -5.47
#